data_de31968de158302359d3350f326431cc
#
_entry.id   de31968de158302359d3350f326431cc
#
_cell.length_a   1.000
_cell.length_b   1.000
_cell.length_c   1.000
_cell.angle_alpha   90.00
_cell.angle_beta   90.00
_cell.angle_gamma   90.00
#
_symmetry.space_group_name_H-M   'P 1'
#
loop_
_entity.id
_entity.type
_entity.pdbx_description
1 polymer ?
#
loop_
_entity_poly.entity_id
_entity_poly.type
_entity_poly.pdbx_seq_one_letter_code
_entity_poly.pdbx_strand_id
1 'polypeptide(L)'
;MREIDVSQITAKIKDMCIKANCCLNSDVYGAIEKAKSEEGSEIGRNILSQLIENADLAQCKMKPICQDTGMAVIFMEIGQEVHFTGGNLADAINEGVRQGYTEGYLRKSVVSDPLIRVNTKDNTPAIIHYDIVEGDKVHIEVAPKGFGSENMSKVYMLKPSDGVEGVKNAIIDCIEKAGPNPCPPMVVGVGIGGNFEMCTKLAKKALLRPIGSKSDKAHIREIEEELFVRANNLGIGPQGLGGNTTILGLNIETYATHIAGLPLAVNISCHVTRHSEVTL
;
A
#
# COMPACT_ATOMS: atom_id res chain seq x y z
N MET A 1 -17.41 7.52 -27.53
CA MET A 1 -17.32 6.48 -26.48
C MET A 1 -16.19 5.57 -26.92
N ARG A 2 -15.22 5.36 -26.06
CA ARG A 2 -14.05 4.50 -26.34
C ARG A 2 -14.35 3.08 -25.89
N GLU A 3 -14.16 2.10 -26.76
CA GLU A 3 -14.32 0.70 -26.41
C GLU A 3 -13.00 0.09 -25.95
N ILE A 4 -13.03 -0.65 -24.85
CA ILE A 4 -11.91 -1.41 -24.33
C ILE A 4 -12.37 -2.85 -24.10
N ASP A 5 -11.75 -3.79 -24.80
CA ASP A 5 -11.97 -5.21 -24.56
C ASP A 5 -11.35 -5.62 -23.24
N VAL A 6 -12.12 -6.28 -22.38
CA VAL A 6 -11.69 -6.65 -21.02
C VAL A 6 -10.50 -7.60 -21.00
N SER A 7 -10.22 -8.31 -22.10
CA SER A 7 -9.02 -9.15 -22.23
C SER A 7 -7.73 -8.33 -22.11
N GLN A 8 -7.75 -7.04 -22.52
CA GLN A 8 -6.62 -6.15 -22.33
C GLN A 8 -6.38 -5.86 -20.83
N ILE A 9 -7.47 -5.71 -20.05
CA ILE A 9 -7.41 -5.53 -18.60
C ILE A 9 -6.80 -6.77 -17.96
N THR A 10 -7.27 -7.97 -18.32
CA THR A 10 -6.72 -9.25 -17.84
C THR A 10 -5.21 -9.33 -18.06
N ALA A 11 -4.74 -9.06 -19.27
CA ALA A 11 -3.31 -9.13 -19.61
C ALA A 11 -2.48 -8.14 -18.79
N LYS A 12 -2.95 -6.88 -18.66
CA LYS A 12 -2.25 -5.86 -17.89
C LYS A 12 -2.17 -6.21 -16.40
N ILE A 13 -3.27 -6.62 -15.79
CA ILE A 13 -3.30 -6.98 -14.37
C ILE A 13 -2.39 -8.19 -14.09
N LYS A 14 -2.36 -9.18 -14.97
CA LYS A 14 -1.42 -10.30 -14.86
C LYS A 14 0.02 -9.82 -14.77
N ASP A 15 0.44 -9.01 -15.72
CA ASP A 15 1.82 -8.50 -15.77
C ASP A 15 2.15 -7.60 -14.57
N MET A 16 1.18 -6.77 -14.15
CA MET A 16 1.32 -5.89 -13.00
C MET A 16 1.45 -6.65 -11.67
N CYS A 17 0.71 -7.75 -11.47
CA CYS A 17 0.85 -8.62 -10.31
C CYS A 17 2.26 -9.21 -10.19
N ILE A 18 2.83 -9.68 -11.32
CA ILE A 18 4.18 -10.24 -11.36
C ILE A 18 5.21 -9.13 -11.10
N LYS A 19 5.12 -8.03 -11.86
CA LYS A 19 6.07 -6.92 -11.75
C LYS A 19 6.10 -6.35 -10.34
N ALA A 20 4.96 -6.04 -9.75
CA ALA A 20 4.88 -5.47 -8.41
C ALA A 20 5.48 -6.39 -7.34
N ASN A 21 5.41 -7.71 -7.50
CA ASN A 21 5.97 -8.66 -6.54
C ASN A 21 7.47 -8.92 -6.73
N CYS A 22 8.02 -8.69 -7.93
CA CYS A 22 9.42 -8.99 -8.25
C CYS A 22 10.31 -7.74 -8.30
N CYS A 23 9.73 -6.56 -8.53
CA CYS A 23 10.46 -5.31 -8.70
C CYS A 23 9.99 -4.29 -7.67
N LEU A 24 10.87 -3.86 -6.79
CA LEU A 24 10.58 -2.79 -5.84
C LEU A 24 10.49 -1.45 -6.58
N ASN A 25 9.53 -0.61 -6.21
CA ASN A 25 9.40 0.73 -6.78
C ASN A 25 10.65 1.56 -6.49
N SER A 26 11.07 2.40 -7.44
CA SER A 26 12.34 3.15 -7.37
C SER A 26 12.39 4.15 -6.20
N ASP A 27 11.26 4.72 -5.83
CA ASP A 27 11.14 5.62 -4.68
C ASP A 27 11.36 4.88 -3.35
N VAL A 28 10.80 3.68 -3.20
CA VAL A 28 11.00 2.82 -2.03
C VAL A 28 12.45 2.35 -1.95
N TYR A 29 13.02 1.91 -3.08
CA TYR A 29 14.41 1.49 -3.17
C TYR A 29 15.36 2.63 -2.78
N GLY A 30 15.19 3.81 -3.37
CA GLY A 30 15.99 4.98 -3.04
C GLY A 30 15.83 5.45 -1.60
N ALA A 31 14.63 5.29 -1.01
CA ALA A 31 14.42 5.59 0.41
C ALA A 31 15.19 4.63 1.32
N ILE A 32 15.28 3.34 0.96
CA ILE A 32 16.08 2.36 1.72
C ILE A 32 17.59 2.68 1.59
N GLU A 33 18.06 3.05 0.40
CA GLU A 33 19.46 3.45 0.19
C GLU A 33 19.82 4.70 1.02
N LYS A 34 18.94 5.71 1.01
CA LYS A 34 19.09 6.92 1.82
C LYS A 34 19.11 6.55 3.31
N ALA A 35 18.15 5.77 3.77
CA ALA A 35 18.08 5.30 5.14
C ALA A 35 19.35 4.58 5.57
N LYS A 36 19.92 3.71 4.72
CA LYS A 36 21.20 3.03 4.97
C LYS A 36 22.35 4.02 5.19
N SER A 37 22.40 5.10 4.43
CA SER A 37 23.47 6.11 4.54
C SER A 37 23.34 6.97 5.82
N GLU A 38 22.14 7.13 6.35
CA GLU A 38 21.81 7.96 7.51
C GLU A 38 21.66 7.13 8.80
N GLU A 39 21.60 5.80 8.73
CA GLU A 39 21.40 4.93 9.88
C GLU A 39 22.62 4.90 10.81
N GLY A 40 22.40 5.24 12.07
CA GLY A 40 23.44 5.27 13.11
C GLY A 40 23.83 3.89 13.63
N SER A 41 22.89 2.93 13.63
CA SER A 41 23.11 1.57 14.11
C SER A 41 23.85 0.73 13.09
N GLU A 42 24.92 0.06 13.49
CA GLU A 42 25.64 -0.88 12.62
C GLU A 42 24.74 -2.06 12.20
N ILE A 43 23.97 -2.59 13.14
CA ILE A 43 22.99 -3.65 12.86
C ILE A 43 21.94 -3.15 11.88
N GLY A 44 21.41 -1.93 12.08
CA GLY A 44 20.44 -1.32 11.18
C GLY A 44 20.99 -1.15 9.77
N ARG A 45 22.23 -0.66 9.61
CA ARG A 45 22.90 -0.54 8.30
C ARG A 45 23.06 -1.89 7.60
N ASN A 46 23.46 -2.92 8.34
CA ASN A 46 23.61 -4.27 7.79
C ASN A 46 22.27 -4.84 7.31
N ILE A 47 21.20 -4.62 8.07
CA ILE A 47 19.84 -5.02 7.67
C ILE A 47 19.41 -4.28 6.40
N LEU A 48 19.54 -2.96 6.35
CA LEU A 48 19.18 -2.17 5.17
C LEU A 48 19.98 -2.61 3.94
N SER A 49 21.26 -2.99 4.11
CA SER A 49 22.06 -3.58 3.02
C SER A 49 21.46 -4.88 2.50
N GLN A 50 21.04 -5.78 3.40
CA GLN A 50 20.41 -7.05 3.02
C GLN A 50 19.06 -6.82 2.31
N LEU A 51 18.28 -5.80 2.71
CA LEU A 51 17.03 -5.46 2.04
C LEU A 51 17.26 -4.99 0.60
N ILE A 52 18.31 -4.19 0.35
CA ILE A 52 18.73 -3.75 -0.99
C ILE A 52 19.16 -4.96 -1.81
N GLU A 53 20.08 -5.79 -1.30
CA GLU A 53 20.58 -6.99 -1.99
C GLU A 53 19.42 -7.95 -2.35
N ASN A 54 18.44 -8.11 -1.44
CA ASN A 54 17.25 -8.92 -1.70
C ASN A 54 16.41 -8.35 -2.83
N ALA A 55 16.20 -7.02 -2.87
CA ALA A 55 15.44 -6.36 -3.93
C ALA A 55 16.15 -6.52 -5.30
N ASP A 56 17.48 -6.34 -5.35
CA ASP A 56 18.29 -6.52 -6.55
C ASP A 56 18.21 -7.97 -7.07
N LEU A 57 18.36 -8.94 -6.18
CA LEU A 57 18.27 -10.36 -6.51
C LEU A 57 16.87 -10.74 -7.04
N ALA A 58 15.84 -10.23 -6.39
CA ALA A 58 14.44 -10.46 -6.78
C ALA A 58 14.19 -9.94 -8.21
N GLN A 59 14.58 -8.71 -8.48
CA GLN A 59 14.43 -8.08 -9.79
C GLN A 59 15.26 -8.79 -10.87
N CYS A 60 16.54 -9.08 -10.59
CA CYS A 60 17.44 -9.75 -11.55
C CYS A 60 16.91 -11.14 -11.94
N LYS A 61 16.34 -11.89 -11.00
CA LYS A 61 15.87 -13.26 -11.23
C LYS A 61 14.36 -13.37 -11.46
N MET A 62 13.64 -12.25 -11.48
CA MET A 62 12.16 -12.23 -11.56
C MET A 62 11.54 -13.19 -10.54
N LYS A 63 11.98 -13.08 -9.28
CA LYS A 63 11.46 -13.83 -8.14
C LYS A 63 10.78 -12.89 -7.15
N PRO A 64 9.76 -13.38 -6.41
CA PRO A 64 9.13 -12.54 -5.40
C PRO A 64 10.11 -12.05 -4.34
N ILE A 65 10.03 -10.74 -4.01
CA ILE A 65 10.89 -10.10 -3.00
C ILE A 65 10.63 -10.69 -1.59
N CYS A 66 9.41 -11.15 -1.35
CA CYS A 66 8.97 -11.69 -0.07
C CYS A 66 8.12 -12.94 -0.28
N GLN A 67 8.10 -13.86 0.70
CA GLN A 67 7.20 -15.01 0.72
C GLN A 67 5.72 -14.62 0.84
N ASP A 68 5.41 -13.47 1.43
CA ASP A 68 4.05 -12.90 1.42
C ASP A 68 3.87 -12.02 0.18
N THR A 69 3.34 -12.60 -0.87
CA THR A 69 3.01 -11.90 -2.11
C THR A 69 1.65 -11.19 -2.05
N GLY A 70 1.02 -11.24 -0.90
CA GLY A 70 -0.13 -10.43 -0.54
C GLY A 70 -1.45 -10.81 -1.19
N MET A 71 -2.46 -10.03 -0.87
CA MET A 71 -3.75 -9.99 -1.53
C MET A 71 -3.75 -8.82 -2.53
N ALA A 72 -4.24 -9.04 -3.74
CA ALA A 72 -4.31 -7.98 -4.75
C ALA A 72 -5.36 -6.93 -4.35
N VAL A 73 -4.92 -5.68 -4.20
CA VAL A 73 -5.79 -4.51 -4.08
C VAL A 73 -5.66 -3.71 -5.37
N ILE A 74 -6.78 -3.38 -5.99
CA ILE A 74 -6.81 -2.72 -7.28
C ILE A 74 -7.61 -1.43 -7.15
N PHE A 75 -7.00 -0.33 -7.56
CA PHE A 75 -7.67 0.95 -7.75
C PHE A 75 -7.80 1.20 -9.24
N MET A 76 -8.99 1.57 -9.67
CA MET A 76 -9.31 1.74 -11.05
C MET A 76 -10.09 3.04 -11.26
N GLU A 77 -9.47 4.00 -11.95
CA GLU A 77 -10.12 5.23 -12.39
C GLU A 77 -10.60 5.03 -13.81
N ILE A 78 -11.91 5.09 -14.02
CA ILE A 78 -12.56 4.78 -15.28
C ILE A 78 -13.14 6.07 -15.86
N GLY A 79 -12.66 6.47 -17.04
CA GLY A 79 -13.25 7.58 -17.78
C GLY A 79 -14.72 7.30 -18.11
N GLN A 80 -15.59 8.27 -17.85
CA GLN A 80 -17.05 8.11 -18.07
C GLN A 80 -17.43 7.84 -19.52
N GLU A 81 -16.52 8.07 -20.49
CA GLU A 81 -16.72 7.80 -21.90
C GLU A 81 -16.18 6.43 -22.34
N VAL A 82 -15.77 5.58 -21.40
CA VAL A 82 -15.30 4.22 -21.66
C VAL A 82 -16.49 3.25 -21.66
N HIS A 83 -16.48 2.34 -22.62
CA HIS A 83 -17.37 1.20 -22.69
C HIS A 83 -16.53 -0.09 -22.70
N PHE A 84 -16.76 -0.97 -21.73
CA PHE A 84 -16.10 -2.28 -21.68
C PHE A 84 -16.86 -3.29 -22.52
N THR A 85 -16.11 -4.03 -23.36
CA THR A 85 -16.63 -5.11 -24.23
C THR A 85 -15.93 -6.43 -23.93
N GLY A 86 -16.42 -7.53 -24.46
CA GLY A 86 -15.77 -8.84 -24.37
C GLY A 86 -16.03 -9.62 -23.07
N GLY A 87 -16.78 -9.06 -22.10
CA GLY A 87 -17.12 -9.77 -20.88
C GLY A 87 -17.36 -8.88 -19.66
N ASN A 88 -17.45 -9.51 -18.49
CA ASN A 88 -17.59 -8.79 -17.22
C ASN A 88 -16.23 -8.27 -16.74
N LEU A 89 -16.16 -6.98 -16.38
CA LEU A 89 -14.93 -6.33 -15.96
C LEU A 89 -14.34 -6.94 -14.68
N ALA A 90 -15.16 -7.23 -13.67
CA ALA A 90 -14.69 -7.80 -12.42
C ALA A 90 -14.13 -9.22 -12.60
N ASP A 91 -14.76 -10.02 -13.49
CA ASP A 91 -14.26 -11.36 -13.83
C ASP A 91 -12.92 -11.28 -14.56
N ALA A 92 -12.77 -10.35 -15.51
CA ALA A 92 -11.53 -10.12 -16.24
C ALA A 92 -10.38 -9.67 -15.32
N ILE A 93 -10.67 -8.81 -14.32
CA ILE A 93 -9.71 -8.41 -13.30
C ILE A 93 -9.25 -9.62 -12.47
N ASN A 94 -10.20 -10.41 -11.97
CA ASN A 94 -9.87 -11.61 -11.20
C ASN A 94 -9.13 -12.66 -12.03
N GLU A 95 -9.46 -12.80 -13.32
CA GLU A 95 -8.70 -13.67 -14.23
C GLU A 95 -7.24 -13.19 -14.38
N GLY A 96 -7.00 -11.88 -14.50
CA GLY A 96 -5.66 -11.31 -14.53
C GLY A 96 -4.87 -11.63 -13.24
N VAL A 97 -5.51 -11.51 -12.08
CA VAL A 97 -4.91 -11.89 -10.78
C VAL A 97 -4.59 -13.38 -10.75
N ARG A 98 -5.54 -14.24 -11.14
CA ARG A 98 -5.34 -15.70 -11.20
C ARG A 98 -4.15 -16.09 -12.06
N GLN A 99 -4.06 -15.53 -13.26
CA GLN A 99 -2.93 -15.77 -14.17
C GLN A 99 -1.63 -15.24 -13.58
N GLY A 100 -1.61 -14.01 -13.07
CA GLY A 100 -0.42 -13.38 -12.49
C GLY A 100 0.14 -14.18 -11.31
N TYR A 101 -0.72 -14.62 -10.40
CA TYR A 101 -0.28 -15.42 -9.25
C TYR A 101 0.12 -16.85 -9.62
N THR A 102 -0.38 -17.38 -10.73
CA THR A 102 0.00 -18.71 -11.20
C THR A 102 1.29 -18.68 -12.00
N GLU A 103 1.38 -17.83 -13.02
CA GLU A 103 2.53 -17.75 -13.93
C GLU A 103 3.75 -17.10 -13.24
N GLY A 104 3.52 -16.15 -12.32
CA GLY A 104 4.56 -15.52 -11.50
C GLY A 104 5.05 -16.37 -10.33
N TYR A 105 4.51 -17.59 -10.14
CA TYR A 105 4.81 -18.46 -8.99
C TYR A 105 4.62 -17.76 -7.65
N LEU A 106 3.60 -16.87 -7.58
CA LEU A 106 3.28 -16.13 -6.37
C LEU A 106 2.48 -17.00 -5.40
N ARG A 107 2.59 -16.69 -4.10
CA ARG A 107 1.86 -17.44 -3.07
C ARG A 107 0.37 -17.15 -3.12
N LYS A 108 -0.46 -18.17 -3.24
CA LYS A 108 -1.93 -18.08 -3.18
C LYS A 108 -2.36 -18.09 -1.73
N SER A 109 -2.67 -16.92 -1.17
CA SER A 109 -2.92 -16.75 0.27
C SER A 109 -4.40 -16.46 0.61
N VAL A 110 -5.26 -16.28 -0.40
CA VAL A 110 -6.67 -15.96 -0.18
C VAL A 110 -7.45 -17.19 0.23
N VAL A 111 -8.30 -17.04 1.24
CA VAL A 111 -9.27 -18.05 1.70
C VAL A 111 -10.68 -17.61 1.35
N SER A 112 -11.52 -18.55 0.94
CA SER A 112 -12.89 -18.28 0.44
C SER A 112 -13.85 -17.81 1.55
N ASP A 113 -13.56 -18.18 2.77
CA ASP A 113 -14.32 -17.76 3.96
C ASP A 113 -13.35 -17.50 5.12
N PRO A 114 -13.51 -16.36 5.84
CA PRO A 114 -12.57 -15.97 6.89
C PRO A 114 -12.59 -16.89 8.13
N LEU A 115 -13.67 -17.62 8.36
CA LEU A 115 -13.84 -18.52 9.52
C LEU A 115 -13.54 -19.97 9.15
N ILE A 116 -14.05 -20.47 8.01
CA ILE A 116 -13.82 -21.86 7.52
C ILE A 116 -12.42 -22.00 6.91
N ARG A 117 -11.87 -20.96 6.30
CA ARG A 117 -10.49 -20.80 5.84
C ARG A 117 -10.03 -21.78 4.76
N VAL A 118 -10.92 -22.18 3.85
CA VAL A 118 -10.55 -22.95 2.67
C VAL A 118 -9.85 -22.05 1.66
N ASN A 119 -8.64 -22.43 1.25
CA ASN A 119 -7.86 -21.66 0.27
C ASN A 119 -8.50 -21.68 -1.11
N THR A 120 -8.57 -20.54 -1.80
CA THR A 120 -9.14 -20.41 -3.15
C THR A 120 -8.26 -21.01 -4.24
N LYS A 121 -6.97 -21.23 -3.95
CA LYS A 121 -5.93 -21.83 -4.82
C LYS A 121 -5.48 -20.96 -6.00
N ASP A 122 -6.06 -19.78 -6.16
CA ASP A 122 -5.77 -18.86 -7.27
C ASP A 122 -5.54 -17.41 -6.84
N ASN A 123 -5.63 -17.14 -5.54
CA ASN A 123 -5.48 -15.82 -4.92
C ASN A 123 -6.57 -14.81 -5.30
N THR A 124 -7.74 -15.28 -5.71
CA THR A 124 -8.94 -14.46 -5.95
C THR A 124 -9.98 -14.66 -4.84
N PRO A 125 -10.93 -13.72 -4.67
CA PRO A 125 -11.08 -12.48 -5.41
C PRO A 125 -10.06 -11.40 -4.97
N ALA A 126 -9.78 -10.45 -5.86
CA ALA A 126 -9.11 -9.21 -5.52
C ALA A 126 -10.05 -8.25 -4.77
N ILE A 127 -9.49 -7.30 -4.03
CA ILE A 127 -10.22 -6.13 -3.53
C ILE A 127 -10.17 -5.05 -4.60
N ILE A 128 -11.31 -4.66 -5.15
CA ILE A 128 -11.38 -3.75 -6.28
C ILE A 128 -12.12 -2.48 -5.88
N HIS A 129 -11.49 -1.34 -6.11
CA HIS A 129 -12.08 -0.01 -5.95
C HIS A 129 -12.22 0.64 -7.32
N TYR A 130 -13.42 1.12 -7.63
CA TYR A 130 -13.71 1.86 -8.85
C TYR A 130 -14.00 3.32 -8.52
N ASP A 131 -13.43 4.22 -9.29
CA ASP A 131 -13.77 5.63 -9.31
C ASP A 131 -14.07 6.05 -10.76
N ILE A 132 -15.18 6.74 -10.98
CA ILE A 132 -15.54 7.28 -12.30
C ILE A 132 -15.00 8.70 -12.40
N VAL A 133 -14.25 8.96 -13.46
CA VAL A 133 -13.59 10.24 -13.73
C VAL A 133 -13.98 10.77 -15.11
N GLU A 134 -13.66 12.03 -15.40
CA GLU A 134 -13.85 12.60 -16.73
C GLU A 134 -12.92 11.95 -17.78
N GLY A 135 -13.37 11.90 -19.03
CA GLY A 135 -12.58 11.45 -20.16
C GLY A 135 -12.81 9.99 -20.55
N ASP A 136 -11.86 9.45 -21.31
CA ASP A 136 -11.93 8.17 -22.00
C ASP A 136 -10.75 7.22 -21.68
N LYS A 137 -10.00 7.53 -20.63
CA LYS A 137 -8.87 6.71 -20.19
C LYS A 137 -9.27 5.82 -19.02
N VAL A 138 -8.53 4.73 -18.87
CA VAL A 138 -8.62 3.85 -17.69
C VAL A 138 -7.25 3.79 -17.03
N HIS A 139 -7.14 4.31 -15.82
CA HIS A 139 -5.95 4.19 -15.01
C HIS A 139 -6.13 3.06 -13.99
N ILE A 140 -5.15 2.18 -13.90
CA ILE A 140 -5.19 0.98 -13.05
C ILE A 140 -3.94 0.96 -12.20
N GLU A 141 -4.11 0.78 -10.90
CA GLU A 141 -3.03 0.51 -9.95
C GLU A 141 -3.28 -0.86 -9.30
N VAL A 142 -2.27 -1.71 -9.30
CA VAL A 142 -2.29 -3.01 -8.61
C VAL A 142 -1.29 -2.97 -7.47
N ALA A 143 -1.78 -3.12 -6.25
CA ALA A 143 -0.99 -3.12 -5.03
C ALA A 143 -1.16 -4.46 -4.28
N PRO A 144 -0.22 -5.40 -4.42
CA PRO A 144 -0.21 -6.61 -3.59
C PRO A 144 0.08 -6.25 -2.13
N LYS A 145 -0.90 -6.40 -1.26
CA LYS A 145 -0.81 -6.01 0.16
C LYS A 145 -0.56 -7.22 1.06
N GLY A 146 0.63 -7.28 1.65
CA GLY A 146 1.01 -8.32 2.60
C GLY A 146 0.26 -8.20 3.93
N PHE A 147 -0.12 -9.33 4.52
CA PHE A 147 -1.00 -9.35 5.70
C PHE A 147 -0.25 -9.23 7.04
N GLY A 148 1.04 -9.50 7.10
CA GLY A 148 1.83 -9.21 8.30
C GLY A 148 1.73 -7.75 8.72
N SER A 149 1.86 -6.85 7.76
CA SER A 149 1.70 -5.41 7.99
C SER A 149 0.24 -4.96 7.99
N GLU A 150 -0.64 -5.56 7.19
CA GLU A 150 -2.07 -5.23 7.17
C GLU A 150 -2.70 -5.41 8.54
N ASN A 151 -2.37 -6.48 9.24
CA ASN A 151 -2.88 -6.79 10.58
C ASN A 151 -2.51 -5.76 11.65
N MET A 152 -1.52 -4.90 11.38
CA MET A 152 -1.09 -3.85 12.31
C MET A 152 -1.85 -2.52 12.09
N SER A 153 -2.69 -2.46 11.06
CA SER A 153 -3.48 -1.28 10.71
C SER A 153 -4.66 -1.08 11.65
N LYS A 154 -5.09 0.18 11.83
CA LYS A 154 -6.19 0.52 12.74
C LYS A 154 -7.13 1.59 12.17
N VAL A 155 -8.37 1.53 12.60
CA VAL A 155 -9.39 2.56 12.37
C VAL A 155 -9.80 3.16 13.71
N TYR A 156 -9.89 4.48 13.76
CA TYR A 156 -10.31 5.25 14.91
C TYR A 156 -11.50 6.13 14.52
N MET A 157 -12.52 6.12 15.33
CA MET A 157 -13.63 7.08 15.22
C MET A 157 -13.43 8.16 16.29
N LEU A 158 -12.55 9.13 15.97
CA LEU A 158 -12.21 10.21 16.86
C LEU A 158 -13.37 11.23 16.95
N LYS A 159 -13.37 12.03 18.02
CA LYS A 159 -14.27 13.16 18.17
C LYS A 159 -13.65 14.42 17.56
N PRO A 160 -14.44 15.35 17.00
CA PRO A 160 -13.91 16.63 16.52
C PRO A 160 -13.12 17.40 17.60
N SER A 161 -13.49 17.24 18.88
CA SER A 161 -12.76 17.84 20.02
C SER A 161 -11.36 17.28 20.24
N ASP A 162 -11.04 16.10 19.72
CA ASP A 162 -9.68 15.52 19.83
C ASP A 162 -8.69 16.28 18.93
N GLY A 163 -9.21 16.95 17.89
CA GLY A 163 -8.46 17.86 17.03
C GLY A 163 -7.22 17.23 16.37
N VAL A 164 -6.32 18.09 15.93
CA VAL A 164 -5.10 17.68 15.22
C VAL A 164 -4.18 16.86 16.14
N GLU A 165 -4.06 17.20 17.40
CA GLU A 165 -3.21 16.45 18.33
C GLU A 165 -3.75 15.04 18.61
N GLY A 166 -5.07 14.87 18.71
CA GLY A 166 -5.68 13.54 18.81
C GLY A 166 -5.37 12.67 17.59
N VAL A 167 -5.43 13.25 16.39
CA VAL A 167 -5.04 12.57 15.15
C VAL A 167 -3.57 12.15 15.17
N LYS A 168 -2.65 13.08 15.47
CA LYS A 168 -1.22 12.80 15.53
C LYS A 168 -0.88 11.70 16.53
N ASN A 169 -1.47 11.77 17.72
CA ASN A 169 -1.22 10.79 18.78
C ASN A 169 -1.76 9.41 18.42
N ALA A 170 -2.93 9.31 17.78
CA ALA A 170 -3.49 8.04 17.32
C ALA A 170 -2.62 7.39 16.22
N ILE A 171 -2.02 8.20 15.32
CA ILE A 171 -1.10 7.70 14.29
C ILE A 171 0.16 7.15 14.93
N ILE A 172 0.80 7.89 15.84
CA ILE A 172 2.02 7.45 16.53
C ILE A 172 1.74 6.21 17.39
N ASP A 173 0.63 6.17 18.15
CA ASP A 173 0.20 4.98 18.91
C ASP A 173 0.04 3.74 18.03
N CYS A 174 -0.50 3.91 16.81
CA CYS A 174 -0.63 2.80 15.86
C CYS A 174 0.75 2.27 15.44
N ILE A 175 1.70 3.15 15.09
CA ILE A 175 3.05 2.80 14.67
C ILE A 175 3.82 2.13 15.83
N GLU A 176 3.76 2.70 17.03
CA GLU A 176 4.42 2.17 18.21
C GLU A 176 3.90 0.76 18.57
N LYS A 177 2.58 0.56 18.57
CA LYS A 177 1.96 -0.74 18.83
C LYS A 177 2.20 -1.76 17.73
N ALA A 178 2.41 -1.33 16.49
CA ALA A 178 2.82 -2.22 15.41
C ALA A 178 4.21 -2.80 15.67
N GLY A 179 5.13 -1.98 16.20
CA GLY A 179 6.47 -2.40 16.59
C GLY A 179 7.23 -3.13 15.47
N PRO A 180 7.86 -4.28 15.77
CA PRO A 180 8.61 -5.06 14.78
C PRO A 180 7.72 -5.88 13.84
N ASN A 181 6.44 -6.09 14.17
CA ASN A 181 5.56 -7.05 13.48
C ASN A 181 5.37 -6.76 11.97
N PRO A 182 5.30 -5.50 11.49
CA PRO A 182 5.15 -5.21 10.07
C PRO A 182 6.45 -5.24 9.27
N CYS A 183 7.55 -5.77 9.81
CA CYS A 183 8.87 -5.78 9.18
C CYS A 183 9.35 -4.37 8.77
N PRO A 184 9.62 -3.47 9.72
CA PRO A 184 10.12 -2.13 9.43
C PRO A 184 11.48 -2.16 8.68
N PRO A 185 11.82 -1.06 7.99
CA PRO A 185 11.16 0.24 8.04
C PRO A 185 9.83 0.24 7.30
N MET A 186 8.82 0.87 7.90
CA MET A 186 7.44 0.87 7.42
C MET A 186 7.17 2.00 6.43
N VAL A 187 6.13 1.82 5.61
CA VAL A 187 5.43 2.92 4.93
C VAL A 187 4.04 3.03 5.52
N VAL A 188 3.64 4.24 5.88
CA VAL A 188 2.40 4.51 6.60
C VAL A 188 1.46 5.33 5.71
N GLY A 189 0.31 4.76 5.39
CA GLY A 189 -0.78 5.46 4.73
C GLY A 189 -1.85 5.87 5.73
N VAL A 190 -2.27 7.12 5.69
CA VAL A 190 -3.27 7.68 6.59
C VAL A 190 -4.44 8.25 5.80
N GLY A 191 -5.64 7.92 6.21
CA GLY A 191 -6.87 8.49 5.66
C GLY A 191 -7.66 9.23 6.75
N ILE A 192 -7.99 10.48 6.52
CA ILE A 192 -8.71 11.33 7.48
C ILE A 192 -9.97 11.87 6.82
N GLY A 193 -11.11 11.69 7.48
CA GLY A 193 -12.39 12.20 7.00
C GLY A 193 -13.21 11.16 6.26
N GLY A 194 -14.23 11.61 5.53
CA GLY A 194 -15.27 10.76 4.97
C GLY A 194 -16.12 10.14 6.08
N ASN A 195 -16.18 8.84 6.07
CA ASN A 195 -16.86 8.00 7.07
C ASN A 195 -15.99 6.78 7.38
N PHE A 196 -16.54 5.77 8.06
CA PHE A 196 -15.84 4.54 8.46
C PHE A 196 -15.17 3.81 7.29
N GLU A 197 -15.79 3.73 6.13
CA GLU A 197 -15.24 3.05 4.95
C GLU A 197 -14.30 3.94 4.14
N MET A 198 -14.64 5.23 3.97
CA MET A 198 -13.84 6.14 3.14
C MET A 198 -12.46 6.38 3.75
N CYS A 199 -12.34 6.58 5.07
CA CYS A 199 -11.03 6.78 5.69
C CYS A 199 -10.10 5.57 5.49
N THR A 200 -10.63 4.34 5.46
CA THR A 200 -9.83 3.13 5.20
C THR A 200 -9.40 3.03 3.73
N LYS A 201 -10.28 3.36 2.77
CA LYS A 201 -9.93 3.45 1.34
C LYS A 201 -8.82 4.49 1.14
N LEU A 202 -8.94 5.67 1.74
CA LEU A 202 -7.93 6.73 1.66
C LEU A 202 -6.58 6.29 2.23
N ALA A 203 -6.58 5.66 3.40
CA ALA A 203 -5.36 5.16 4.02
C ALA A 203 -4.65 4.12 3.13
N LYS A 204 -5.41 3.26 2.45
CA LYS A 204 -4.86 2.30 1.49
C LYS A 204 -4.31 2.99 0.25
N LYS A 205 -5.02 3.97 -0.30
CA LYS A 205 -4.57 4.77 -1.47
C LYS A 205 -3.31 5.59 -1.13
N ALA A 206 -3.23 6.14 0.09
CA ALA A 206 -2.07 6.90 0.56
C ALA A 206 -0.76 6.09 0.55
N LEU A 207 -0.81 4.76 0.67
CA LEU A 207 0.37 3.88 0.53
C LEU A 207 0.96 3.88 -0.89
N LEU A 208 0.18 4.27 -1.89
CA LEU A 208 0.59 4.27 -3.31
C LEU A 208 1.23 5.60 -3.73
N ARG A 209 1.13 6.64 -2.89
CA ARG A 209 1.85 7.90 -3.14
C ARG A 209 3.35 7.64 -3.05
N PRO A 210 4.14 8.23 -3.99
CA PRO A 210 5.59 8.09 -3.94
C PRO A 210 6.18 8.56 -2.62
N ILE A 211 7.14 7.82 -2.09
CA ILE A 211 7.87 8.19 -0.87
C ILE A 211 8.60 9.51 -1.10
N GLY A 212 8.42 10.44 -0.16
CA GLY A 212 8.98 11.79 -0.26
C GLY A 212 8.12 12.78 -1.04
N SER A 213 7.00 12.35 -1.64
CA SER A 213 6.01 13.27 -2.14
C SER A 213 5.38 14.07 -1.00
N LYS A 214 4.94 15.28 -1.29
CA LYS A 214 4.33 16.17 -0.28
C LYS A 214 2.87 16.41 -0.61
N SER A 215 2.03 16.52 0.41
CA SER A 215 0.63 16.91 0.25
C SER A 215 0.54 18.34 -0.33
N ASP A 216 -0.40 18.57 -1.24
CA ASP A 216 -0.72 19.91 -1.77
C ASP A 216 -1.30 20.83 -0.68
N LYS A 217 -1.92 20.25 0.35
CA LYS A 217 -2.48 20.98 1.49
C LYS A 217 -1.38 21.28 2.51
N ALA A 218 -1.02 22.56 2.68
CA ALA A 218 0.09 23.00 3.54
C ALA A 218 0.01 22.43 4.96
N HIS A 219 -1.18 22.50 5.61
CA HIS A 219 -1.37 21.99 6.96
C HIS A 219 -1.22 20.45 7.06
N ILE A 220 -1.52 19.70 6.00
CA ILE A 220 -1.31 18.24 5.98
C ILE A 220 0.17 17.94 5.82
N ARG A 221 0.87 18.65 4.94
CA ARG A 221 2.31 18.53 4.75
C ARG A 221 3.10 18.75 6.05
N GLU A 222 2.73 19.78 6.82
CA GLU A 222 3.34 20.04 8.13
C GLU A 222 3.13 18.86 9.08
N ILE A 223 1.95 18.25 9.09
CA ILE A 223 1.66 17.06 9.91
C ILE A 223 2.46 15.84 9.41
N GLU A 224 2.55 15.61 8.09
CA GLU A 224 3.36 14.53 7.52
C GLU A 224 4.83 14.66 7.95
N GLU A 225 5.42 15.86 7.84
CA GLU A 225 6.81 16.15 8.22
C GLU A 225 7.06 15.95 9.73
N GLU A 226 6.17 16.46 10.59
CA GLU A 226 6.27 16.26 12.03
C GLU A 226 6.17 14.80 12.42
N LEU A 227 5.16 14.09 11.89
CA LEU A 227 4.94 12.69 12.22
C LEU A 227 6.04 11.77 11.69
N PHE A 228 6.65 12.09 10.56
CA PHE A 228 7.82 11.36 10.05
C PHE A 228 8.98 11.40 11.06
N VAL A 229 9.28 12.57 11.62
CA VAL A 229 10.32 12.72 12.64
C VAL A 229 9.94 11.99 13.93
N ARG A 230 8.69 12.17 14.40
CA ARG A 230 8.22 11.52 15.64
C ARG A 230 8.25 10.00 15.54
N ALA A 231 7.83 9.42 14.40
CA ALA A 231 7.82 7.98 14.18
C ALA A 231 9.24 7.39 14.15
N ASN A 232 10.18 8.07 13.53
CA ASN A 232 11.57 7.62 13.50
C ASN A 232 12.25 7.73 14.88
N ASN A 233 11.85 8.70 15.71
CA ASN A 233 12.31 8.82 17.09
C ASN A 233 11.79 7.72 18.04
N LEU A 234 10.86 6.87 17.60
CA LEU A 234 10.45 5.70 18.38
C LEU A 234 11.57 4.65 18.51
N GLY A 235 12.58 4.70 17.65
CA GLY A 235 13.75 3.83 17.74
C GLY A 235 13.48 2.35 17.50
N ILE A 236 12.36 2.00 16.86
CA ILE A 236 12.03 0.61 16.52
C ILE A 236 13.08 0.06 15.55
N GLY A 237 13.46 0.86 14.56
CA GLY A 237 14.56 0.58 13.63
C GLY A 237 14.30 -0.55 12.63
N PRO A 238 15.26 -0.79 11.72
CA PRO A 238 15.14 -1.84 10.71
C PRO A 238 14.89 -3.22 11.32
N GLN A 239 13.86 -3.91 10.83
CA GLN A 239 13.37 -5.20 11.31
C GLN A 239 13.06 -5.25 12.83
N GLY A 240 12.89 -4.09 13.48
CA GLY A 240 12.61 -4.00 14.92
C GLY A 240 13.83 -4.25 15.82
N LEU A 241 15.04 -4.15 15.27
CA LEU A 241 16.28 -4.40 16.00
C LEU A 241 16.98 -3.11 16.50
N GLY A 242 16.21 -2.02 16.57
CA GLY A 242 16.72 -0.72 16.97
C GLY A 242 17.38 0.04 15.81
N GLY A 243 17.52 1.33 15.98
CA GLY A 243 18.10 2.25 15.00
C GLY A 243 17.22 3.45 14.70
N ASN A 244 17.65 4.27 13.75
CA ASN A 244 16.99 5.54 13.46
C ASN A 244 15.85 5.42 12.45
N THR A 245 15.79 4.30 11.68
CA THR A 245 14.86 4.15 10.57
C THR A 245 13.71 3.23 10.94
N THR A 246 12.64 3.79 11.49
CA THR A 246 11.38 3.08 11.81
C THR A 246 10.44 3.10 10.63
N ILE A 247 10.34 4.24 9.93
CA ILE A 247 9.51 4.42 8.73
C ILE A 247 10.31 5.02 7.59
N LEU A 248 9.96 4.67 6.35
CA LEU A 248 10.50 5.27 5.11
C LEU A 248 9.65 6.44 4.64
N GLY A 249 8.36 6.44 4.93
CA GLY A 249 7.44 7.48 4.52
C GLY A 249 6.12 7.43 5.28
N LEU A 250 5.45 8.57 5.33
CA LEU A 250 4.11 8.74 5.89
C LEU A 250 3.33 9.70 5.00
N ASN A 251 2.25 9.22 4.42
CA ASN A 251 1.38 9.98 3.51
C ASN A 251 -0.03 10.07 4.07
N ILE A 252 -0.64 11.26 4.01
CA ILE A 252 -1.97 11.54 4.52
C ILE A 252 -2.90 11.98 3.39
N GLU A 253 -3.99 11.24 3.19
CA GLU A 253 -5.08 11.63 2.32
C GLU A 253 -6.29 12.09 3.14
N THR A 254 -7.01 13.08 2.63
CA THR A 254 -8.14 13.67 3.36
C THR A 254 -9.38 13.77 2.51
N TYR A 255 -10.54 13.64 3.14
CA TYR A 255 -11.84 13.80 2.51
C TYR A 255 -12.78 14.63 3.39
N ALA A 256 -13.79 15.28 2.81
CA ALA A 256 -14.81 15.98 3.56
C ALA A 256 -15.52 15.01 4.52
N THR A 257 -15.90 15.47 5.70
CA THR A 257 -16.54 14.63 6.72
C THR A 257 -17.75 15.31 7.35
N HIS A 258 -18.56 14.56 8.09
CA HIS A 258 -19.66 15.09 8.84
C HIS A 258 -19.15 15.93 10.03
N ILE A 259 -19.84 17.05 10.35
CA ILE A 259 -19.42 17.99 11.41
C ILE A 259 -19.22 17.32 12.79
N ALA A 260 -19.92 16.22 13.05
CA ALA A 260 -19.85 15.50 14.33
C ALA A 260 -18.81 14.36 14.35
N GLY A 261 -18.05 14.17 13.27
CA GLY A 261 -17.12 13.05 13.15
C GLY A 261 -15.69 13.48 12.80
N LEU A 262 -14.72 12.65 13.21
CA LEU A 262 -13.31 12.74 12.79
C LEU A 262 -12.78 11.32 12.59
N PRO A 263 -13.26 10.62 11.52
CA PRO A 263 -12.76 9.28 11.22
C PRO A 263 -11.32 9.34 10.76
N LEU A 264 -10.53 8.39 11.25
CA LEU A 264 -9.10 8.24 10.97
C LEU A 264 -8.80 6.76 10.72
N ALA A 265 -8.09 6.47 9.65
CA ALA A 265 -7.51 5.16 9.43
C ALA A 265 -6.01 5.26 9.24
N VAL A 266 -5.27 4.32 9.82
CA VAL A 266 -3.82 4.16 9.66
C VAL A 266 -3.57 2.79 9.07
N ASN A 267 -3.06 2.75 7.85
CA ASN A 267 -2.71 1.51 7.17
C ASN A 267 -1.19 1.35 7.14
N ILE A 268 -0.70 0.30 7.75
CA ILE A 268 0.74 0.00 7.83
C ILE A 268 1.14 -0.89 6.67
N SER A 269 2.27 -0.57 6.03
CA SER A 269 2.94 -1.44 5.07
C SER A 269 4.39 -1.67 5.48
N CYS A 270 4.96 -2.82 5.10
CA CYS A 270 6.36 -3.16 5.37
C CYS A 270 7.30 -2.43 4.38
N HIS A 271 8.60 -2.65 4.53
CA HIS A 271 9.62 -2.15 3.61
C HIS A 271 9.45 -2.62 2.16
N VAL A 272 8.67 -3.67 1.91
CA VAL A 272 8.28 -4.11 0.57
C VAL A 272 6.92 -3.51 0.20
N THR A 273 6.72 -2.22 0.42
CA THR A 273 5.58 -1.49 -0.15
C THR A 273 5.76 -1.45 -1.66
N ARG A 274 4.78 -1.97 -2.39
CA ARG A 274 4.91 -2.24 -3.82
C ARG A 274 3.59 -2.03 -4.55
N HIS A 275 3.68 -1.48 -5.74
CA HIS A 275 2.56 -1.36 -6.66
C HIS A 275 3.07 -1.28 -8.10
N SER A 276 2.17 -1.45 -9.03
CA SER A 276 2.41 -1.19 -10.46
C SER A 276 1.20 -0.48 -11.02
N GLU A 277 1.41 0.41 -11.97
CA GLU A 277 0.36 1.20 -12.58
C GLU A 277 0.42 1.16 -14.10
N VAL A 278 -0.72 1.39 -14.75
CA VAL A 278 -0.85 1.54 -16.20
C VAL A 278 -2.05 2.42 -16.53
N THR A 279 -1.93 3.20 -17.60
CA THR A 279 -3.06 3.90 -18.20
C THR A 279 -3.33 3.35 -19.60
N LEU A 280 -4.57 2.97 -19.84
CA LEU A 280 -5.10 2.53 -21.13
C LEU A 280 -5.84 3.65 -21.83
#